data_16f6263b5fbb9e24c1bd731ce92c32ce
#
_entry.id   16f6263b5fbb9e24c1bd731ce92c32ce
#
_cell.length_a   1.000
_cell.length_b   1.000
_cell.length_c   1.000
_cell.angle_alpha   90.00
_cell.angle_beta   90.00
_cell.angle_gamma   90.00
#
_symmetry.space_group_name_H-M   'P 1'
#
loop_
_entity.id
_entity.type
_entity.pdbx_description
1 polymer ?
#
loop_
_entity_poly.entity_id
_entity_poly.type
_entity_poly.pdbx_seq_one_letter_code
_entity_poly.pdbx_strand_id
1 'polypeptide(L)'
;MSLLRRKQPDDQPIASVALPQCTPIAETQPRQHVWVKGKVIRMTARPTSGQPALAISISDDTGTVTAVWTGRREIGGVTLGRKIAIDGVPFMHGDHLEFTNPGYTLLPK
;
A
#
# COMPACT_ATOMS: atom_id res chain seq x y z
N MET A 1 10.51 -1.75 -22.47
CA MET A 1 11.18 -1.39 -21.21
C MET A 1 10.25 -0.53 -20.38
N SER A 2 10.17 -0.82 -19.10
CA SER A 2 9.34 -0.02 -18.20
C SER A 2 10.05 1.30 -17.90
N LEU A 3 9.32 2.40 -18.00
CA LEU A 3 9.80 3.70 -17.59
C LEU A 3 9.64 3.95 -16.12
N LEU A 4 8.84 3.11 -15.46
CA LEU A 4 8.58 3.21 -14.04
C LEU A 4 9.10 1.97 -13.37
N ARG A 5 9.64 2.14 -12.21
CA ARG A 5 10.04 1.00 -11.41
C ARG A 5 9.54 1.20 -9.99
N ARG A 6 9.35 0.08 -9.32
CA ARG A 6 8.92 0.10 -7.95
C ARG A 6 9.95 0.83 -7.09
N LYS A 7 9.45 1.61 -6.16
CA LYS A 7 10.28 2.30 -5.19
C LYS A 7 11.07 1.28 -4.37
N GLN A 8 12.36 1.47 -4.29
CA GLN A 8 13.23 0.69 -3.43
C GLN A 8 13.49 1.48 -2.16
N PRO A 9 13.80 0.81 -1.05
CA PRO A 9 14.03 1.55 0.21
C PRO A 9 15.14 2.58 0.13
N ASP A 10 16.13 2.38 -0.72
CA ASP A 10 17.24 3.29 -0.87
C ASP A 10 17.07 4.28 -2.02
N ASP A 11 15.95 4.23 -2.73
CA ASP A 11 15.69 5.16 -3.81
C ASP A 11 15.22 6.49 -3.27
N GLN A 12 15.62 7.55 -3.97
CA GLN A 12 15.14 8.88 -3.63
C GLN A 12 13.71 9.06 -4.10
N PRO A 13 12.88 9.78 -3.33
CA PRO A 13 11.57 10.14 -3.83
C PRO A 13 11.73 11.02 -5.05
N ILE A 14 11.07 10.67 -6.12
CA ILE A 14 11.12 11.45 -7.35
C ILE A 14 9.72 11.98 -7.61
N ALA A 15 9.55 13.26 -7.33
CA ALA A 15 8.24 13.87 -7.45
C ALA A 15 7.69 13.82 -8.87
N SER A 16 8.59 13.77 -9.86
CA SER A 16 8.19 13.77 -11.26
C SER A 16 7.90 12.37 -11.80
N VAL A 17 8.09 11.32 -11.01
CA VAL A 17 7.81 9.98 -11.50
C VAL A 17 6.30 9.81 -11.64
N ALA A 18 5.88 9.48 -12.86
CA ALA A 18 4.48 9.18 -13.10
C ALA A 18 4.19 7.76 -12.64
N LEU A 19 3.14 7.60 -11.87
CA LEU A 19 2.69 6.27 -11.48
C LEU A 19 1.97 5.61 -12.64
N PRO A 20 1.97 4.28 -12.72
CA PRO A 20 1.00 3.59 -13.56
C PRO A 20 -0.40 4.01 -13.14
N GLN A 21 -1.33 3.82 -14.05
CA GLN A 21 -2.71 4.16 -13.74
C GLN A 21 -3.17 3.37 -12.52
N CYS A 22 -3.63 4.08 -11.52
CA CYS A 22 -4.14 3.46 -10.31
C CYS A 22 -5.61 3.14 -10.45
N THR A 23 -6.01 2.00 -9.92
CA THR A 23 -7.40 1.57 -9.92
C THR A 23 -8.10 2.15 -8.70
N PRO A 24 -9.31 2.71 -8.83
CA PRO A 24 -10.08 3.09 -7.66
C PRO A 24 -10.26 1.90 -6.72
N ILE A 25 -10.12 2.15 -5.42
CA ILE A 25 -10.14 1.05 -4.45
C ILE A 25 -11.42 0.23 -4.57
N ALA A 26 -12.57 0.88 -4.77
CA ALA A 26 -13.84 0.16 -4.89
C ALA A 26 -13.92 -0.75 -6.11
N GLU A 27 -13.05 -0.54 -7.12
CA GLU A 27 -13.04 -1.34 -8.33
C GLU A 27 -11.96 -2.40 -8.35
N THR A 28 -11.20 -2.52 -7.26
CA THR A 28 -10.09 -3.46 -7.16
C THR A 28 -10.62 -4.88 -7.04
N GLN A 29 -10.02 -5.80 -7.80
CA GLN A 29 -10.41 -7.19 -7.80
C GLN A 29 -9.33 -8.04 -7.12
N PRO A 30 -9.70 -9.08 -6.38
CA PRO A 30 -8.71 -9.99 -5.82
C PRO A 30 -8.02 -10.78 -6.91
N ARG A 31 -6.79 -11.20 -6.60
CA ARG A 31 -5.98 -12.08 -7.45
C ARG A 31 -5.49 -11.44 -8.74
N GLN A 32 -5.60 -10.13 -8.86
CA GLN A 32 -5.06 -9.40 -10.00
C GLN A 32 -4.09 -8.35 -9.49
N HIS A 33 -2.94 -8.23 -10.15
CA HIS A 33 -1.98 -7.19 -9.79
C HIS A 33 -2.59 -5.83 -10.07
N VAL A 34 -2.47 -4.94 -9.12
CA VAL A 34 -3.11 -3.63 -9.22
C VAL A 34 -2.28 -2.59 -8.48
N TRP A 35 -2.36 -1.37 -8.95
CA TRP A 35 -1.87 -0.19 -8.24
C TRP A 35 -3.07 0.54 -7.66
N VAL A 36 -3.00 0.87 -6.37
CA VAL A 36 -3.99 1.72 -5.73
C VAL A 36 -3.28 2.83 -4.98
N LYS A 37 -3.94 3.95 -4.81
CA LYS A 37 -3.37 5.06 -4.06
C LYS A 37 -4.43 5.59 -3.10
N GLY A 38 -3.96 6.18 -2.02
CA GLY A 38 -4.87 6.75 -1.04
C GLY A 38 -4.12 7.30 0.13
N LYS A 39 -4.88 7.65 1.14
CA LYS A 39 -4.39 8.27 2.35
C LYS A 39 -4.38 7.24 3.48
N VAL A 40 -3.30 7.22 4.23
CA VAL A 40 -3.20 6.34 5.40
C VAL A 40 -4.12 6.87 6.48
N ILE A 41 -5.13 6.08 6.84
CA ILE A 41 -6.13 6.49 7.82
C ILE A 41 -6.03 5.71 9.13
N ARG A 42 -5.30 4.59 9.15
CA ARG A 42 -5.14 3.81 10.36
C ARG A 42 -3.84 3.01 10.26
N MET A 43 -3.16 2.89 11.38
CA MET A 43 -1.96 2.07 11.49
C MET A 43 -2.09 1.26 12.77
N THR A 44 -2.00 -0.06 12.65
CA THR A 44 -2.20 -0.96 13.77
C THR A 44 -1.13 -2.03 13.77
N ALA A 45 -0.48 -2.23 14.92
CA ALA A 45 0.38 -3.39 15.09
C ALA A 45 -0.51 -4.62 15.20
N ARG A 46 -0.21 -5.64 14.41
CA ARG A 46 -1.00 -6.87 14.42
C ARG A 46 -0.09 -7.97 14.99
N PRO A 47 -0.42 -8.50 16.16
CA PRO A 47 0.38 -9.59 16.71
C PRO A 47 0.16 -10.83 15.85
N THR A 48 1.26 -11.48 15.52
CA THR A 48 1.21 -12.75 14.83
C THR A 48 2.11 -13.72 15.58
N SER A 49 1.92 -15.00 15.31
CA SER A 49 2.74 -16.01 15.90
C SER A 49 4.17 -15.87 15.38
N GLY A 50 5.07 -15.43 16.22
CA GLY A 50 6.48 -15.43 15.91
C GLY A 50 7.08 -14.17 15.34
N GLN A 51 6.29 -13.23 14.80
CA GLN A 51 6.88 -11.99 14.31
C GLN A 51 5.84 -10.89 14.24
N PRO A 52 6.31 -9.63 14.32
CA PRO A 52 5.39 -8.51 14.26
C PRO A 52 4.83 -8.33 12.86
N ALA A 53 3.72 -7.63 12.77
CA ALA A 53 3.18 -7.19 11.50
C ALA A 53 2.57 -5.81 11.70
N LEU A 54 2.62 -5.01 10.64
CA LEU A 54 2.03 -3.68 10.64
C LEU A 54 0.90 -3.67 9.62
N ALA A 55 -0.31 -3.39 10.08
CA ALA A 55 -1.48 -3.28 9.21
C ALA A 55 -1.81 -1.81 9.03
N ILE A 56 -1.93 -1.40 7.79
CA ILE A 56 -2.20 -0.01 7.43
C ILE A 56 -3.45 0.03 6.57
N SER A 57 -4.41 0.85 6.97
CA SER A 57 -5.60 1.06 6.15
C SER A 57 -5.42 2.29 5.29
N ILE A 58 -5.70 2.15 4.02
CA ILE A 58 -5.53 3.18 3.00
C ILE A 58 -6.87 3.42 2.36
N SER A 59 -7.25 4.67 2.24
CA SER A 59 -8.55 5.04 1.73
C SER A 59 -8.41 6.06 0.61
N ASP A 60 -9.21 5.88 -0.42
CA ASP A 60 -9.45 6.92 -1.41
C ASP A 60 -10.93 7.32 -1.33
N ASP A 61 -11.42 8.07 -2.32
CA ASP A 61 -12.82 8.51 -2.30
C ASP A 61 -13.81 7.37 -2.52
N THR A 62 -13.35 6.20 -2.92
CA THR A 62 -14.22 5.11 -3.32
C THR A 62 -14.27 3.97 -2.31
N GLY A 63 -13.27 3.83 -1.45
CA GLY A 63 -13.25 2.71 -0.51
C GLY A 63 -11.97 2.67 0.30
N THR A 64 -11.78 1.55 0.99
CA THR A 64 -10.64 1.34 1.87
C THR A 64 -10.08 -0.06 1.66
N VAL A 65 -8.76 -0.18 1.64
CA VAL A 65 -8.07 -1.47 1.64
C VAL A 65 -7.07 -1.51 2.78
N THR A 66 -6.66 -2.70 3.14
CA THR A 66 -5.64 -2.91 4.18
C THR A 66 -4.38 -3.45 3.53
N ALA A 67 -3.24 -2.91 3.92
CA ALA A 67 -1.94 -3.43 3.53
C ALA A 67 -1.23 -3.90 4.79
N VAL A 68 -0.67 -5.11 4.75
CA VAL A 68 0.01 -5.70 5.89
C VAL A 68 1.45 -5.99 5.53
N TRP A 69 2.38 -5.45 6.31
CA TRP A 69 3.80 -5.77 6.17
C TRP A 69 4.20 -6.64 7.35
N THR A 70 4.66 -7.85 7.05
CA THR A 70 5.11 -8.80 8.08
C THR A 70 6.58 -8.59 8.39
N GLY A 71 6.95 -8.84 9.64
CA GLY A 71 8.33 -8.69 10.07
C GLY A 71 8.74 -7.25 10.31
N ARG A 72 7.81 -6.32 10.31
CA ARG A 72 8.11 -4.89 10.47
C ARG A 72 7.16 -4.27 11.44
N ARG A 73 7.66 -3.28 12.17
CA ARG A 73 6.84 -2.47 13.07
C ARG A 73 6.56 -1.10 12.50
N GLU A 74 7.32 -0.71 11.50
CA GLU A 74 7.10 0.56 10.82
C GLU A 74 7.63 0.47 9.40
N ILE A 75 7.11 1.33 8.54
CA ILE A 75 7.52 1.43 7.15
C ILE A 75 7.97 2.86 6.94
N GLY A 76 9.16 3.03 6.41
CA GLY A 76 9.76 4.34 6.26
C GLY A 76 8.88 5.33 5.52
N GLY A 77 8.64 6.48 6.14
CA GLY A 77 7.85 7.54 5.55
C GLY A 77 6.36 7.36 5.59
N VAL A 78 5.87 6.21 6.05
CA VAL A 78 4.43 5.94 6.09
C VAL A 78 3.90 6.31 7.46
N THR A 79 3.08 7.34 7.50
CA THR A 79 2.49 7.85 8.73
C THR A 79 1.03 8.18 8.47
N LEU A 80 0.27 8.39 9.55
CA LEU A 80 -1.13 8.76 9.41
C LEU A 80 -1.24 10.05 8.60
N GLY A 81 -2.17 10.06 7.66
CA GLY A 81 -2.41 11.20 6.79
C GLY A 81 -1.52 11.26 5.56
N ARG A 82 -0.52 10.40 5.48
CA ARG A 82 0.36 10.37 4.31
C ARG A 82 -0.33 9.75 3.13
N LYS A 83 -0.14 10.34 1.96
CA LYS A 83 -0.62 9.76 0.70
C LYS A 83 0.42 8.80 0.16
N ILE A 84 0.00 7.61 -0.16
CA ILE A 84 0.89 6.59 -0.72
C ILE A 84 0.19 5.85 -1.84
N ALA A 85 0.99 5.23 -2.68
CA ALA A 85 0.50 4.26 -3.65
C ALA A 85 1.10 2.91 -3.29
N ILE A 86 0.32 1.85 -3.43
CA ILE A 86 0.80 0.50 -3.22
C ILE A 86 0.50 -0.34 -4.45
N ASP A 87 1.30 -1.38 -4.65
CA ASP A 87 1.05 -2.30 -5.74
C ASP A 87 1.25 -3.73 -5.28
N GLY A 88 0.45 -4.60 -5.81
CA GLY A 88 0.52 -6.01 -5.47
C GLY A 88 -0.72 -6.73 -5.93
N VAL A 89 -0.87 -7.95 -5.45
CA VAL A 89 -2.00 -8.79 -5.75
C VAL A 89 -2.81 -8.96 -4.47
N PRO A 90 -3.95 -8.28 -4.36
CA PRO A 90 -4.75 -8.38 -3.13
C PRO A 90 -5.53 -9.68 -3.07
N PHE A 91 -5.97 -10.02 -1.88
CA PHE A 91 -6.82 -11.17 -1.66
C PHE A 91 -7.94 -10.76 -0.69
N MET A 92 -9.01 -11.55 -0.69
CA MET A 92 -10.10 -11.32 0.26
C MET A 92 -9.71 -11.83 1.63
N HIS A 93 -9.89 -10.98 2.62
CA HIS A 93 -9.71 -11.35 4.01
C HIS A 93 -11.01 -10.98 4.72
N GLY A 94 -11.87 -11.98 4.94
CA GLY A 94 -13.21 -11.70 5.38
C GLY A 94 -13.98 -10.98 4.28
N ASP A 95 -14.47 -9.80 4.57
CA ASP A 95 -15.28 -9.01 3.64
C ASP A 95 -14.52 -7.82 3.04
N HIS A 96 -13.19 -7.77 3.18
CA HIS A 96 -12.41 -6.68 2.62
C HIS A 96 -11.15 -7.22 1.94
N LEU A 97 -10.57 -6.38 1.09
CA LEU A 97 -9.35 -6.72 0.37
C LEU A 97 -8.13 -6.37 1.22
N GLU A 98 -7.13 -7.24 1.13
CA GLU A 98 -5.88 -7.07 1.86
C GLU A 98 -4.70 -7.34 0.95
N PHE A 99 -3.67 -6.50 1.05
CA PHE A 99 -2.39 -6.69 0.36
C PHE A 99 -1.37 -7.16 1.39
N THR A 100 -0.59 -8.18 1.05
CA THR A 100 0.49 -8.66 1.92
C THR A 100 1.83 -8.24 1.34
N ASN A 101 2.59 -7.48 2.12
CA ASN A 101 3.92 -6.99 1.73
C ASN A 101 3.93 -6.33 0.35
N PRO A 102 2.99 -5.42 0.08
CA PRO A 102 2.97 -4.77 -1.22
C PRO A 102 4.17 -3.84 -1.41
N GLY A 103 4.48 -3.54 -2.66
CA GLY A 103 5.35 -2.43 -2.95
C GLY A 103 4.66 -1.12 -2.62
N TYR A 104 5.42 -0.09 -2.30
CA TYR A 104 4.82 1.19 -1.99
C TYR A 104 5.65 2.34 -2.53
N THR A 105 4.97 3.45 -2.77
CA THR A 105 5.58 4.70 -3.22
C THR A 105 4.96 5.83 -2.44
N LEU A 106 5.81 6.66 -1.82
CA LEU A 106 5.32 7.83 -1.11
C LEU A 106 4.95 8.90 -2.14
N LEU A 107 3.78 9.48 -1.97
CA LEU A 107 3.31 10.50 -2.89
C LEU A 107 3.58 11.89 -2.32
N PRO A 108 3.73 12.90 -3.19
CA PRO A 108 3.88 14.28 -2.70
C PRO A 108 2.68 14.69 -1.85
N LYS A 109 2.96 15.55 -0.89
CA LYS A 109 1.90 16.06 -0.04
C LYS A 109 0.99 17.02 -0.78
#